data_1cdb3c962521be08a5b0cae8908ca8f4
#
_entry.id   1cdb3c962521be08a5b0cae8908ca8f4
#
_cell.length_a   1.000
_cell.length_b   1.000
_cell.length_c   1.000
_cell.angle_alpha   90.00
_cell.angle_beta   90.00
_cell.angle_gamma   90.00
#
_symmetry.space_group_name_H-M   'P 1'
#
loop_
_entity.id
_entity.type
_entity.pdbx_description
1 polymer ?
#
loop_
_entity_poly.entity_id
_entity_poly.type
_entity_poly.pdbx_seq_one_letter_code
_entity_poly.pdbx_strand_id
1 'polypeptide(L)'
;MPVDRECQFLVFVRETIRHQTLHSHLPDITIITPVFDTESNEIIFFTASRGHHADIGGILPGSMPPTSVNIFEEGAEIVSFKIVDRGIFDQKGLYEYMVEKPAQYPGSSGCRNIRDVESDLKAVSEAVVQPDAV
;
A
#
# COMPACT_ATOMS: atom_id res chain seq x y z
N MET A 1 2.93 18.19 19.93
CA MET A 1 1.76 17.93 19.06
C MET A 1 1.22 16.56 19.43
N PRO A 2 -0.08 16.41 19.66
CA PRO A 2 -0.62 15.07 19.89
C PRO A 2 -0.34 14.20 18.66
N VAL A 3 0.26 13.05 18.88
CA VAL A 3 0.46 12.06 17.81
C VAL A 3 -0.92 11.52 17.45
N ASP A 4 -1.25 11.59 16.18
CA ASP A 4 -2.56 11.19 15.69
C ASP A 4 -2.65 9.66 15.69
N ARG A 5 -3.48 9.09 16.56
CA ARG A 5 -3.61 7.64 16.78
C ARG A 5 -4.24 6.90 15.58
N GLU A 6 -4.84 7.63 14.66
CA GLU A 6 -5.59 7.06 13.54
C GLU A 6 -4.85 7.21 12.20
N CYS A 7 -3.54 6.99 12.20
CA CYS A 7 -2.73 7.03 11.00
C CYS A 7 -2.32 5.63 10.54
N GLN A 8 -2.41 5.37 9.26
CA GLN A 8 -1.90 4.16 8.63
C GLN A 8 -1.13 4.51 7.37
N PHE A 9 -0.09 3.74 7.10
CA PHE A 9 0.79 3.97 5.96
C PHE A 9 0.72 2.80 4.98
N LEU A 10 0.49 3.12 3.73
CA LEU A 10 0.68 2.20 2.63
C LEU A 10 2.15 2.25 2.21
N VAL A 11 2.76 1.10 2.18
CA VAL A 11 4.16 0.96 1.75
C VAL A 11 4.25 -0.19 0.75
N PHE A 12 4.84 0.09 -0.40
CA PHE A 12 5.36 -0.97 -1.26
C PHE A 12 6.76 -1.27 -0.77
N VAL A 13 6.97 -2.47 -0.27
CA VAL A 13 8.29 -2.89 0.15
C VAL A 13 9.13 -3.14 -1.10
N ARG A 14 9.84 -2.09 -1.53
CA ARG A 14 10.93 -2.27 -2.47
C ARG A 14 12.14 -2.77 -1.70
N GLU A 15 12.38 -4.04 -1.70
CA GLU A 15 13.70 -4.53 -1.37
C GLU A 15 14.65 -4.19 -2.52
N THR A 16 15.47 -3.18 -2.31
CA THR A 16 16.64 -2.96 -3.17
C THR A 16 17.63 -4.08 -2.86
N ILE A 17 17.47 -5.20 -3.54
CA ILE A 17 18.33 -6.35 -3.37
C ILE A 17 19.67 -6.05 -4.03
N ARG A 18 20.70 -5.83 -3.23
CA ARG A 18 22.08 -6.05 -3.67
C ARG A 18 22.54 -7.50 -3.51
N HIS A 19 21.85 -8.36 -2.79
CA HIS A 19 22.16 -9.79 -2.69
C HIS A 19 20.92 -10.62 -2.34
N GLN A 20 20.55 -11.48 -3.29
CA GLN A 20 19.83 -12.75 -3.21
C GLN A 20 19.04 -13.07 -1.92
N THR A 21 17.75 -13.34 -2.07
CA THR A 21 16.89 -14.29 -1.36
C THR A 21 15.60 -13.82 -0.71
N LEU A 22 15.05 -12.62 -0.93
CA LEU A 22 13.67 -12.34 -0.51
C LEU A 22 12.87 -11.79 -1.68
N HIS A 23 11.90 -12.57 -2.13
CA HIS A 23 11.03 -12.26 -3.25
C HIS A 23 9.88 -11.34 -2.80
N SER A 24 10.13 -10.04 -2.74
CA SER A 24 9.07 -9.04 -2.69
C SER A 24 8.99 -8.33 -4.04
N HIS A 25 7.79 -8.13 -4.55
CA HIS A 25 7.54 -7.42 -5.80
C HIS A 25 6.42 -6.41 -5.62
N LEU A 26 6.27 -5.46 -6.55
CA LEU A 26 5.35 -4.31 -6.39
C LEU A 26 3.90 -4.68 -6.05
N PRO A 27 3.31 -5.78 -6.57
CA PRO A 27 1.95 -6.20 -6.19
C PRO A 27 1.75 -6.58 -4.72
N ASP A 28 2.83 -6.77 -3.95
CA ASP A 28 2.76 -7.08 -2.52
C ASP A 28 2.53 -5.80 -1.69
N ILE A 29 1.30 -5.30 -1.72
CA ILE A 29 0.92 -4.10 -0.99
C ILE A 29 0.94 -4.38 0.52
N THR A 30 1.63 -3.53 1.28
CA THR A 30 1.75 -3.67 2.73
C THR A 30 1.17 -2.44 3.42
N ILE A 31 0.23 -2.64 4.33
CA ILE A 31 -0.27 -1.61 5.24
C ILE A 31 0.49 -1.73 6.55
N ILE A 32 1.04 -0.61 7.02
CA ILE A 32 1.71 -0.50 8.31
C ILE A 32 0.90 0.41 9.21
N THR A 33 0.53 -0.09 10.38
CA THR A 33 -0.27 0.63 11.36
C THR A 33 0.51 0.74 12.67
N PRO A 34 0.76 1.96 13.17
CA PRO A 34 1.34 2.14 14.49
C PRO A 34 0.32 1.77 15.57
N VAL A 35 0.78 1.12 16.62
CA VAL A 35 0.00 0.82 17.81
C VAL A 35 0.53 1.67 18.96
N PHE A 36 -0.38 2.38 19.61
CA PHE A 36 -0.05 3.32 20.67
C PHE A 36 -0.40 2.77 22.04
N ASP A 37 0.44 3.06 23.02
CA ASP A 37 0.09 2.90 24.41
C ASP A 37 -1.07 3.85 24.79
N THR A 38 -2.05 3.32 25.53
CA THR A 38 -3.27 4.08 25.86
C THR A 38 -3.07 5.18 26.88
N GLU A 39 -2.03 5.07 27.71
CA GLU A 39 -1.74 6.03 28.78
C GLU A 39 -0.73 7.08 28.33
N SER A 40 0.40 6.64 27.78
CA SER A 40 1.50 7.54 27.38
C SER A 40 1.32 8.15 25.99
N ASN A 41 0.47 7.56 25.17
CA ASN A 41 0.32 7.92 23.75
C ASN A 41 1.62 7.76 22.91
N GLU A 42 2.52 6.91 23.36
CA GLU A 42 3.73 6.56 22.63
C GLU A 42 3.48 5.35 21.71
N ILE A 43 4.17 5.30 20.59
CA ILE A 43 4.13 4.13 19.71
C ILE A 43 4.90 2.99 20.38
N ILE A 44 4.24 1.88 20.66
CA ILE A 44 4.83 0.71 21.30
C ILE A 44 5.24 -0.38 20.30
N PHE A 45 4.54 -0.50 19.18
CA PHE A 45 4.94 -1.36 18.07
C PHE A 45 4.18 -0.98 16.80
N PHE A 46 4.48 -1.68 15.71
CA PHE A 46 3.76 -1.57 14.44
C PHE A 46 3.20 -2.92 14.04
N THR A 47 1.98 -2.94 13.53
CA THR A 47 1.46 -4.09 12.80
C THR A 47 1.69 -3.89 11.31
N ALA A 48 1.88 -5.00 10.58
CA ALA A 48 1.99 -4.98 9.14
C ALA A 48 1.07 -6.06 8.54
N SER A 49 0.26 -5.68 7.57
CA SER A 49 -0.56 -6.59 6.79
C SER A 49 -0.18 -6.49 5.33
N ARG A 50 0.12 -7.63 4.69
CA ARG A 50 0.53 -7.69 3.28
C ARG A 50 -0.49 -8.48 2.48
N GLY A 51 -0.92 -7.92 1.35
CA GLY A 51 -1.78 -8.57 0.36
C GLY A 51 -1.15 -8.52 -1.02
N HIS A 52 -1.29 -9.60 -1.78
CA HIS A 52 -0.88 -9.65 -3.18
C HIS A 52 -2.05 -9.24 -4.08
N HIS A 53 -1.83 -8.22 -4.92
CA HIS A 53 -2.85 -7.72 -5.83
C HIS A 53 -2.53 -8.09 -7.28
N ALA A 54 -3.57 -8.51 -8.01
CA ALA A 54 -3.43 -8.99 -9.38
C ALA A 54 -3.18 -7.88 -10.41
N ASP A 55 -3.52 -6.63 -10.09
CA ASP A 55 -3.35 -5.49 -10.99
C ASP A 55 -3.03 -4.22 -10.20
N ILE A 56 -1.84 -3.73 -10.37
CA ILE A 56 -1.34 -2.48 -9.77
C ILE A 56 -1.05 -1.41 -10.84
N GLY A 57 -1.59 -1.57 -12.04
CA GLY A 57 -1.56 -0.54 -13.08
C GLY A 57 -0.38 -0.60 -14.05
N GLY A 58 0.31 -1.72 -14.16
CA GLY A 58 1.38 -1.90 -15.14
C GLY A 58 0.88 -2.11 -16.58
N ILE A 59 1.81 -2.45 -17.46
CA ILE A 59 1.51 -2.73 -18.88
C ILE A 59 0.60 -3.95 -19.06
N LEU A 60 0.71 -4.93 -18.18
CA LEU A 60 -0.14 -6.11 -18.10
C LEU A 60 -0.58 -6.36 -16.65
N PRO A 61 -1.79 -6.89 -16.41
CA PRO A 61 -2.15 -7.42 -15.11
C PRO A 61 -1.31 -8.66 -14.80
N GLY A 62 -1.04 -8.87 -13.52
CA GLY A 62 -0.24 -9.99 -13.06
C GLY A 62 0.92 -9.55 -12.18
N SER A 63 1.58 -10.51 -11.51
CA SER A 63 2.55 -10.17 -10.49
C SER A 63 3.92 -9.78 -11.02
N MET A 64 4.28 -10.23 -12.21
CA MET A 64 5.53 -9.84 -12.89
C MET A 64 5.34 -10.04 -14.39
N PRO A 65 5.08 -8.97 -15.15
CA PRO A 65 4.98 -9.10 -16.61
C PRO A 65 6.31 -9.64 -17.17
N PRO A 66 6.30 -10.76 -17.90
CA PRO A 66 7.55 -11.41 -18.35
C PRO A 66 8.36 -10.57 -19.33
N THR A 67 7.75 -9.54 -19.91
CA THR A 67 8.37 -8.60 -20.86
C THR A 67 8.80 -7.29 -20.22
N SER A 68 8.54 -7.10 -18.93
CA SER A 68 8.91 -5.90 -18.18
C SER A 68 10.43 -5.78 -18.09
N VAL A 69 10.96 -4.62 -18.46
CA VAL A 69 12.39 -4.29 -18.40
C VAL A 69 12.72 -3.19 -17.41
N ASN A 70 11.69 -2.55 -16.84
CA ASN A 70 11.84 -1.53 -15.79
C ASN A 70 10.62 -1.50 -14.88
N ILE A 71 10.79 -0.86 -13.73
CA ILE A 71 9.78 -0.84 -12.65
C ILE A 71 8.47 -0.14 -13.05
N PHE A 72 8.52 0.84 -13.94
CA PHE A 72 7.33 1.58 -14.38
C PHE A 72 6.40 0.71 -15.23
N GLU A 73 6.92 -0.33 -15.88
CA GLU A 73 6.13 -1.31 -16.62
C GLU A 73 5.41 -2.28 -15.69
N GLU A 74 5.87 -2.43 -14.45
CA GLU A 74 5.25 -3.31 -13.46
C GLU A 74 4.03 -2.66 -12.81
N GLY A 75 3.99 -1.32 -12.70
CA GLY A 75 2.83 -0.58 -12.20
C GLY A 75 3.16 0.47 -11.17
N ALA A 76 2.26 0.65 -10.20
CA ALA A 76 2.38 1.66 -9.18
C ALA A 76 3.58 1.43 -8.26
N GLU A 77 4.43 2.44 -8.11
CA GLU A 77 5.49 2.48 -7.12
C GLU A 77 5.09 3.45 -6.00
N ILE A 78 4.86 2.92 -4.80
CA ILE A 78 4.57 3.73 -3.61
C ILE A 78 5.66 3.49 -2.58
N VAL A 79 6.53 4.46 -2.37
CA VAL A 79 7.60 4.35 -1.36
C VAL A 79 7.02 4.52 0.04
N SER A 80 6.15 5.51 0.23
CA SER A 80 5.40 5.74 1.46
C SER A 80 4.21 6.65 1.14
N PHE A 81 3.03 6.23 1.57
CA PHE A 81 1.80 7.00 1.40
C PHE A 81 0.92 6.82 2.63
N LYS A 82 0.52 7.93 3.25
CA LYS A 82 -0.41 7.89 4.37
C LYS A 82 -1.81 7.64 3.85
N ILE A 83 -2.25 6.38 3.87
CA ILE A 83 -3.56 5.98 3.34
C ILE A 83 -4.72 6.32 4.28
N VAL A 84 -4.46 6.35 5.58
CA VAL A 84 -5.41 6.82 6.59
C VAL A 84 -4.76 7.93 7.38
N ASP A 85 -5.44 9.06 7.48
CA ASP A 85 -5.06 10.21 8.30
C ASP A 85 -6.25 10.65 9.13
N ARG A 86 -6.11 10.63 10.47
CA ARG A 86 -7.19 10.96 11.43
C ARG A 86 -8.48 10.18 11.18
N GLY A 87 -8.36 8.88 10.96
CA GLY A 87 -9.50 8.01 10.65
C GLY A 87 -10.12 8.20 9.27
N ILE A 88 -9.58 9.08 8.43
CA ILE A 88 -10.08 9.33 7.09
C ILE A 88 -9.21 8.59 6.06
N PHE A 89 -9.84 7.69 5.33
CA PHE A 89 -9.19 6.98 4.22
C PHE A 89 -9.02 7.91 3.00
N ASP A 90 -7.79 8.06 2.52
CA ASP A 90 -7.48 8.90 1.36
C ASP A 90 -7.69 8.17 0.03
N GLN A 91 -8.97 8.04 -0.35
CA GLN A 91 -9.37 7.43 -1.62
C GLN A 91 -8.77 8.17 -2.83
N LYS A 92 -8.69 9.49 -2.76
CA LYS A 92 -8.17 10.30 -3.87
C LYS A 92 -6.67 10.06 -4.09
N GLY A 93 -5.89 10.06 -3.01
CA GLY A 93 -4.47 9.75 -3.09
C GLY A 93 -4.21 8.33 -3.56
N LEU A 94 -5.01 7.35 -3.12
CA LEU A 94 -4.92 5.99 -3.62
C LEU A 94 -5.17 5.94 -5.14
N TYR A 95 -6.20 6.62 -5.63
CA TYR A 95 -6.49 6.69 -7.07
C TYR A 95 -5.35 7.32 -7.86
N GLU A 96 -4.78 8.42 -7.37
CA GLU A 96 -3.63 9.06 -7.99
C GLU A 96 -2.44 8.09 -8.12
N TYR A 97 -2.09 7.38 -7.04
CA TYR A 97 -0.96 6.45 -7.04
C TYR A 97 -1.19 5.20 -7.90
N MET A 98 -2.39 4.63 -7.86
CA MET A 98 -2.68 3.35 -8.50
C MET A 98 -3.15 3.48 -9.95
N VAL A 99 -3.72 4.63 -10.33
CA VAL A 99 -4.31 4.83 -11.64
C VAL A 99 -3.60 5.93 -12.42
N GLU A 100 -3.59 7.15 -11.90
CA GLU A 100 -3.13 8.32 -12.68
C GLU A 100 -1.63 8.30 -12.93
N LYS A 101 -0.82 8.03 -11.91
CA LYS A 101 0.64 7.97 -12.04
C LYS A 101 1.11 6.85 -12.98
N PRO A 102 0.68 5.59 -12.79
CA PRO A 102 1.07 4.52 -13.72
C PRO A 102 0.59 4.76 -15.15
N ALA A 103 -0.61 5.32 -15.34
CA ALA A 103 -1.15 5.60 -16.67
C ALA A 103 -0.35 6.63 -17.49
N GLN A 104 0.54 7.37 -16.85
CA GLN A 104 1.46 8.30 -17.55
C GLN A 104 2.59 7.56 -18.27
N TYR A 105 2.85 6.31 -17.91
CA TYR A 105 3.87 5.51 -18.55
C TYR A 105 3.34 4.88 -19.86
N PRO A 106 4.08 4.96 -20.97
CA PRO A 106 3.66 4.40 -22.25
C PRO A 106 3.35 2.89 -22.15
N GLY A 107 2.14 2.50 -22.55
CA GLY A 107 1.67 1.11 -22.50
C GLY A 107 1.00 0.71 -21.19
N SER A 108 1.08 1.51 -20.14
CA SER A 108 0.36 1.30 -18.89
C SER A 108 -1.03 1.95 -18.93
N SER A 109 -2.01 1.34 -18.29
CA SER A 109 -3.39 1.88 -18.23
C SER A 109 -3.78 2.36 -16.83
N GLY A 110 -2.91 2.24 -15.85
CA GLY A 110 -3.29 2.32 -14.45
C GLY A 110 -4.05 1.05 -13.99
N CYS A 111 -4.29 0.94 -12.70
CA CYS A 111 -5.01 -0.18 -12.10
C CYS A 111 -6.45 -0.25 -12.66
N ARG A 112 -6.80 -1.39 -13.26
CA ARG A 112 -8.10 -1.59 -13.92
C ARG A 112 -9.21 -1.94 -12.95
N ASN A 113 -8.85 -2.54 -11.82
CA ASN A 113 -9.77 -2.99 -10.77
C ASN A 113 -9.58 -2.21 -9.46
N ILE A 114 -9.36 -0.91 -9.54
CA ILE A 114 -9.09 -0.05 -8.39
C ILE A 114 -10.14 -0.18 -7.26
N ARG A 115 -11.39 -0.51 -7.59
CA ARG A 115 -12.45 -0.68 -6.58
C ARG A 115 -12.22 -1.89 -5.69
N ASP A 116 -11.69 -2.98 -6.25
CA ASP A 116 -11.37 -4.19 -5.49
C ASP A 116 -10.19 -3.92 -4.57
N VAL A 117 -9.14 -3.29 -5.09
CA VAL A 117 -7.97 -2.85 -4.30
C VAL A 117 -8.39 -1.91 -3.17
N GLU A 118 -9.24 -0.93 -3.45
CA GLU A 118 -9.76 0.00 -2.44
C GLU A 118 -10.54 -0.73 -1.34
N SER A 119 -11.40 -1.67 -1.73
CA SER A 119 -12.20 -2.46 -0.78
C SER A 119 -11.33 -3.30 0.13
N ASP A 120 -10.33 -3.97 -0.43
CA ASP A 120 -9.38 -4.79 0.33
C ASP A 120 -8.56 -3.94 1.31
N LEU A 121 -8.04 -2.80 0.86
CA LEU A 121 -7.26 -1.90 1.71
C LEU A 121 -8.10 -1.27 2.82
N LYS A 122 -9.35 -0.90 2.54
CA LYS A 122 -10.30 -0.42 3.56
C LYS A 122 -10.58 -1.49 4.61
N ALA A 123 -10.89 -2.71 4.19
CA ALA A 123 -11.17 -3.82 5.10
C ALA A 123 -9.99 -4.10 6.04
N VAL A 124 -8.75 -4.08 5.51
CA VAL A 124 -7.54 -4.25 6.33
C VAL A 124 -7.35 -3.06 7.27
N SER A 125 -7.58 -1.83 6.80
CA SER A 125 -7.46 -0.62 7.62
C SER A 125 -8.44 -0.62 8.79
N GLU A 126 -9.69 -1.00 8.55
CA GLU A 126 -10.73 -1.08 9.57
C GLU A 126 -10.48 -2.21 10.58
N ALA A 127 -9.96 -3.35 10.14
CA ALA A 127 -9.69 -4.50 11.00
C ALA A 127 -8.62 -4.22 12.07
N VAL A 128 -7.70 -3.29 11.81
CA VAL A 128 -6.60 -2.94 12.74
C VAL A 128 -7.01 -1.85 13.73
N VAL A 129 -8.07 -1.09 13.46
CA VAL A 129 -8.52 0.07 14.27
C VAL A 129 -9.52 -0.34 15.37
N GLN A 130 -9.63 -1.60 15.76
CA GLN A 130 -10.48 -1.95 16.92
C GLN A 130 -9.66 -1.98 18.22
N PRO A 131 -9.65 -0.88 19.02
CA PRO A 131 -9.00 -0.88 20.35
C PRO A 131 -9.87 -1.43 21.48
N ASP A 132 -11.11 -1.83 21.23
CA ASP A 132 -12.08 -2.12 22.29
C ASP A 132 -12.40 -3.62 22.50
N ALA A 133 -11.51 -4.50 22.08
CA ALA A 133 -11.67 -5.94 22.28
C ALA A 133 -10.77 -6.49 23.42
N VAL A 134 -10.83 -5.87 24.59
CA VAL A 134 -10.41 -6.50 25.86
C VAL A 134 -11.33 -6.04 26.98
#